data_678203b4a0dcdba85eb5f8f5de152c4a
#
_entry.id   678203b4a0dcdba85eb5f8f5de152c4a
#
_cell.length_a   1.000
_cell.length_b   1.000
_cell.length_c   1.000
_cell.angle_alpha   90.00
_cell.angle_beta   90.00
_cell.angle_gamma   90.00
#
_symmetry.space_group_name_H-M   'P 1'
#
loop_
_entity.id
_entity.type
_entity.pdbx_description
1 polymer ?
#
loop_
_entity_poly.entity_id
_entity_poly.type
_entity_poly.pdbx_seq_one_letter_code
_entity_poly.pdbx_strand_id
1 'polypeptide(L)'
;MSARFVALVAGVFFFFLAVVTQGILPFIEPSARTTNVTAVVRTDFGQLKWLMTDATDYTPQQKLGRQVYLREGCWYCHSQYVRPVTGETRRWGPVSEAGEYAYDVPHLWGTRRIGPDLTRVGLKYSDEWHLAHFWNPRMLSPDSIMAPFRGLFDTPAEPIKIVDDQASNRSLEKTPVTEKLFDFASKEQIRLTPNADGLLFVPMEARSKAPIIVIPNKEYTGAIVNIAVETEALQGLIAYLQKLGINRGKWRDLFEPQKLEVTDATLPRSSEWIAYGKEVYERRCLGCHGVNGDGNGPAATFLYKQRPRSFSAAVFKFRLTKEPLPTDGDLLRTITRGVRGTAMPAWHELPLTDRLAVIQYVKYELAVDRSDPAKPYAFFTEEPPGPPLYIGRPPAPSEQMLAHAKDVWRNAKCWECHGQTGKGDGEKAPGLKDDLGFPAKPADLTAGQFKSGPAVEDIFRTMTTGLSGTPMPSYRDSLSEEDRWALSYYVLALSAYKDPLTGEALPIAASDRTALNDPKLEAGTPDKAYVPSGRAAASRGGARALAGRTGDGVAEQRAAKE
;
A
#
# COMPACT_ATOMS: atom_id res chain seq x y z
N MET A 1 -57.35 -36.18 4.79
CA MET A 1 -56.82 -34.93 4.25
C MET A 1 -56.17 -35.25 2.92
N SER A 2 -56.41 -34.45 1.88
CA SER A 2 -55.75 -34.69 0.58
C SER A 2 -54.27 -34.29 0.64
N ALA A 3 -53.42 -34.99 -0.11
CA ALA A 3 -51.99 -34.69 -0.20
C ALA A 3 -51.72 -33.22 -0.60
N ARG A 4 -52.61 -32.65 -1.44
CA ARG A 4 -52.53 -31.23 -1.84
C ARG A 4 -52.76 -30.27 -0.67
N PHE A 5 -53.69 -30.59 0.24
CA PHE A 5 -53.96 -29.80 1.43
C PHE A 5 -52.76 -29.84 2.40
N VAL A 6 -52.19 -31.02 2.62
CA VAL A 6 -50.98 -31.18 3.45
C VAL A 6 -49.80 -30.40 2.86
N ALA A 7 -49.56 -30.47 1.54
CA ALA A 7 -48.50 -29.73 0.87
C ALA A 7 -48.69 -28.21 0.98
N LEU A 8 -49.95 -27.71 0.84
CA LEU A 8 -50.26 -26.30 0.99
C LEU A 8 -49.97 -25.81 2.42
N VAL A 9 -50.47 -26.55 3.43
CA VAL A 9 -50.27 -26.19 4.83
C VAL A 9 -48.77 -26.21 5.20
N ALA A 10 -48.06 -27.25 4.77
CA ALA A 10 -46.61 -27.33 4.99
C ALA A 10 -45.85 -26.17 4.29
N GLY A 11 -46.19 -25.85 3.04
CA GLY A 11 -45.58 -24.74 2.30
C GLY A 11 -45.81 -23.40 2.99
N VAL A 12 -47.04 -23.12 3.42
CA VAL A 12 -47.37 -21.89 4.17
C VAL A 12 -46.63 -21.84 5.51
N PHE A 13 -46.61 -22.96 6.24
CA PHE A 13 -45.87 -23.02 7.51
C PHE A 13 -44.38 -22.75 7.34
N PHE A 14 -43.70 -23.41 6.41
CA PHE A 14 -42.28 -23.19 6.16
C PHE A 14 -41.99 -21.81 5.61
N PHE A 15 -42.90 -21.23 4.80
CA PHE A 15 -42.76 -19.84 4.35
C PHE A 15 -42.75 -18.87 5.53
N PHE A 16 -43.75 -18.97 6.42
CA PHE A 16 -43.79 -18.10 7.61
C PHE A 16 -42.63 -18.38 8.57
N LEU A 17 -42.23 -19.62 8.73
CA LEU A 17 -41.06 -19.97 9.52
C LEU A 17 -39.79 -19.29 8.96
N ALA A 18 -39.61 -19.32 7.65
CA ALA A 18 -38.51 -18.63 7.00
C ALA A 18 -38.55 -17.10 7.18
N VAL A 19 -39.74 -16.50 7.04
CA VAL A 19 -39.93 -15.06 7.30
C VAL A 19 -39.57 -14.70 8.74
N VAL A 20 -40.02 -15.52 9.71
CA VAL A 20 -39.72 -15.29 11.13
C VAL A 20 -38.21 -15.48 11.39
N THR A 21 -37.64 -16.60 10.97
CA THR A 21 -36.25 -16.96 11.33
C THR A 21 -35.21 -16.16 10.57
N GLN A 22 -35.47 -15.80 9.31
CA GLN A 22 -34.50 -15.10 8.46
C GLN A 22 -34.78 -13.60 8.28
N GLY A 23 -36.02 -13.17 8.54
CA GLY A 23 -36.41 -11.75 8.46
C GLY A 23 -36.61 -11.12 9.82
N ILE A 24 -37.57 -11.62 10.61
CA ILE A 24 -38.00 -10.96 11.86
C ILE A 24 -36.96 -11.14 12.97
N LEU A 25 -36.46 -12.35 13.22
CA LEU A 25 -35.52 -12.60 14.30
C LEU A 25 -34.21 -11.83 14.14
N PRO A 26 -33.53 -11.80 12.97
CA PRO A 26 -32.36 -10.94 12.78
C PRO A 26 -32.67 -9.46 12.94
N PHE A 27 -33.91 -9.04 12.59
CA PHE A 27 -34.30 -7.65 12.73
C PHE A 27 -34.49 -7.21 14.17
N ILE A 28 -34.95 -8.07 15.05
CA ILE A 28 -35.18 -7.76 16.48
C ILE A 28 -33.99 -8.15 17.37
N GLU A 29 -33.08 -8.99 16.88
CA GLU A 29 -31.91 -9.44 17.64
C GLU A 29 -30.90 -8.29 17.82
N PRO A 30 -30.63 -7.86 19.08
CA PRO A 30 -29.73 -6.75 19.33
C PRO A 30 -28.31 -6.98 18.78
N SER A 31 -27.80 -8.21 18.81
CA SER A 31 -26.48 -8.57 18.31
C SER A 31 -26.34 -8.38 16.79
N ALA A 32 -27.44 -8.49 16.04
CA ALA A 32 -27.47 -8.24 14.60
C ALA A 32 -27.54 -6.75 14.24
N ARG A 33 -27.84 -5.88 15.22
CA ARG A 33 -27.95 -4.42 15.07
C ARG A 33 -26.85 -3.65 15.78
N THR A 34 -25.89 -4.36 16.34
CA THR A 34 -24.81 -3.73 17.07
C THR A 34 -23.94 -2.87 16.15
N THR A 35 -23.47 -1.75 16.68
CA THR A 35 -22.39 -0.96 16.08
C THR A 35 -21.03 -1.40 16.62
N ASN A 36 -21.01 -2.25 17.65
CA ASN A 36 -19.78 -2.68 18.31
C ASN A 36 -18.93 -3.54 17.39
N VAL A 37 -17.65 -3.23 17.33
CA VAL A 37 -16.64 -3.92 16.54
C VAL A 37 -15.38 -4.12 17.36
N THR A 38 -14.80 -5.29 17.28
CA THR A 38 -13.49 -5.56 17.87
C THR A 38 -12.39 -4.98 16.98
N ALA A 39 -11.71 -3.94 17.41
CA ALA A 39 -10.67 -3.25 16.66
C ALA A 39 -9.30 -3.40 17.29
N VAL A 40 -8.26 -3.45 16.46
CA VAL A 40 -6.87 -3.33 16.92
C VAL A 40 -6.52 -1.86 17.03
N VAL A 41 -6.14 -1.45 18.21
CA VAL A 41 -5.72 -0.07 18.48
C VAL A 41 -4.29 -0.03 18.99
N ARG A 42 -3.61 1.09 18.77
CA ARG A 42 -2.29 1.33 19.35
C ARG A 42 -2.45 2.05 20.68
N THR A 43 -1.72 1.59 21.70
CA THR A 43 -1.70 2.22 23.03
C THR A 43 -0.73 3.40 23.07
N ASP A 44 -0.76 4.17 24.16
CA ASP A 44 0.17 5.28 24.42
C ASP A 44 1.64 4.86 24.41
N PHE A 45 1.93 3.60 24.68
CA PHE A 45 3.28 3.01 24.59
C PHE A 45 3.57 2.32 23.26
N GLY A 46 2.77 2.56 22.21
CA GLY A 46 2.97 1.99 20.90
C GLY A 46 2.59 0.52 20.74
N GLN A 47 2.08 -0.15 21.78
CA GLN A 47 1.64 -1.53 21.73
C GLN A 47 0.30 -1.66 21.00
N LEU A 48 0.05 -2.81 20.38
CA LEU A 48 -1.21 -3.13 19.72
C LEU A 48 -2.08 -3.99 20.66
N LYS A 49 -3.33 -3.59 20.84
CA LYS A 49 -4.33 -4.31 21.65
C LYS A 49 -5.66 -4.38 20.94
N TRP A 50 -6.42 -5.44 21.20
CA TRP A 50 -7.82 -5.56 20.79
C TRP A 50 -8.70 -4.82 21.78
N LEU A 51 -9.54 -3.93 21.29
CA LEU A 51 -10.54 -3.22 22.09
C LEU A 51 -11.89 -3.22 21.36
N MET A 52 -12.98 -3.14 22.13
CA MET A 52 -14.30 -2.88 21.58
C MET A 52 -14.41 -1.40 21.23
N THR A 53 -14.83 -1.11 19.99
CA THR A 53 -15.08 0.24 19.48
C THR A 53 -16.42 0.27 18.77
N ASP A 54 -16.95 1.47 18.53
CA ASP A 54 -18.12 1.62 17.68
C ASP A 54 -17.72 1.83 16.22
N ALA A 55 -18.45 1.16 15.33
CA ALA A 55 -18.32 1.42 13.90
C ALA A 55 -18.78 2.85 13.57
N THR A 56 -18.11 3.49 12.66
CA THR A 56 -18.44 4.84 12.21
C THR A 56 -19.23 4.81 10.91
N ASP A 57 -20.23 5.69 10.78
CA ASP A 57 -21.02 5.84 9.54
C ASP A 57 -20.14 6.32 8.36
N TYR A 58 -20.65 6.18 7.18
CA TYR A 58 -20.06 6.67 5.94
C TYR A 58 -20.17 8.19 5.85
N THR A 59 -19.07 8.84 5.46
CA THR A 59 -19.11 10.25 5.06
C THR A 59 -19.95 10.43 3.79
N PRO A 60 -20.41 11.66 3.45
CA PRO A 60 -21.12 11.91 2.20
C PRO A 60 -20.37 11.40 0.96
N GLN A 61 -19.05 11.59 0.93
CA GLN A 61 -18.19 11.11 -0.16
C GLN A 61 -18.15 9.58 -0.23
N GLN A 62 -18.07 8.90 0.90
CA GLN A 62 -18.10 7.42 0.97
C GLN A 62 -19.48 6.88 0.57
N LYS A 63 -20.58 7.58 0.93
CA LYS A 63 -21.95 7.23 0.49
C LYS A 63 -22.09 7.34 -1.02
N LEU A 64 -21.56 8.41 -1.63
CA LEU A 64 -21.48 8.56 -3.09
C LEU A 64 -20.70 7.37 -3.69
N GLY A 65 -19.55 7.04 -3.13
CA GLY A 65 -18.72 5.92 -3.58
C GLY A 65 -19.42 4.58 -3.52
N ARG A 66 -20.20 4.34 -2.47
CA ARG A 66 -21.03 3.14 -2.35
C ARG A 66 -22.10 3.07 -3.46
N GLN A 67 -22.71 4.18 -3.81
CA GLN A 67 -23.65 4.24 -4.93
C GLN A 67 -22.97 3.93 -6.27
N VAL A 68 -21.76 4.46 -6.49
CA VAL A 68 -20.93 4.15 -7.67
C VAL A 68 -20.58 2.66 -7.69
N TYR A 69 -20.16 2.08 -6.57
CA TYR A 69 -19.83 0.64 -6.44
C TYR A 69 -21.01 -0.25 -6.84
N LEU A 70 -22.23 0.11 -6.44
CA LEU A 70 -23.46 -0.58 -6.81
C LEU A 70 -23.77 -0.40 -8.31
N ARG A 71 -23.71 0.84 -8.80
CA ARG A 71 -24.02 1.18 -10.20
C ARG A 71 -23.09 0.50 -11.19
N GLU A 72 -21.79 0.47 -10.89
CA GLU A 72 -20.78 -0.16 -11.76
C GLU A 72 -20.76 -1.70 -11.63
N GLY A 73 -21.56 -2.27 -10.72
CA GLY A 73 -21.72 -3.72 -10.59
C GLY A 73 -20.53 -4.44 -9.95
N CYS A 74 -19.68 -3.76 -9.19
CA CYS A 74 -18.48 -4.33 -8.57
C CYS A 74 -18.79 -5.54 -7.68
N TRP A 75 -19.94 -5.52 -7.02
CA TRP A 75 -20.42 -6.57 -6.12
C TRP A 75 -20.76 -7.90 -6.85
N TYR A 76 -20.90 -7.91 -8.17
CA TYR A 76 -21.07 -9.14 -8.93
C TYR A 76 -19.82 -10.02 -8.93
N CYS A 77 -18.64 -9.40 -8.85
CA CYS A 77 -17.35 -10.10 -8.92
C CYS A 77 -16.64 -10.15 -7.58
N HIS A 78 -16.93 -9.21 -6.67
CA HIS A 78 -16.26 -9.03 -5.39
C HIS A 78 -17.23 -9.25 -4.22
N SER A 79 -16.91 -10.18 -3.31
CA SER A 79 -17.62 -10.30 -2.04
C SER A 79 -17.09 -9.28 -1.02
N GLN A 80 -17.91 -9.00 0.00
CA GLN A 80 -17.56 -8.20 1.17
C GLN A 80 -17.92 -8.95 2.46
N TYR A 81 -17.39 -10.16 2.62
CA TYR A 81 -17.68 -10.97 3.79
C TYR A 81 -16.60 -12.02 4.02
N VAL A 82 -15.83 -11.86 5.10
CA VAL A 82 -14.84 -12.84 5.55
C VAL A 82 -15.54 -13.84 6.48
N ARG A 83 -15.70 -15.08 6.02
CA ARG A 83 -16.40 -16.14 6.71
C ARG A 83 -15.50 -16.85 7.73
N PRO A 84 -16.09 -17.45 8.80
CA PRO A 84 -15.36 -18.24 9.78
C PRO A 84 -15.06 -19.67 9.25
N VAL A 85 -14.52 -19.77 8.02
CA VAL A 85 -14.17 -21.04 7.39
C VAL A 85 -12.67 -21.12 7.13
N THR A 86 -12.18 -22.36 6.96
CA THR A 86 -10.74 -22.63 6.82
C THR A 86 -10.09 -21.83 5.69
N GLY A 87 -9.04 -21.11 6.03
CA GLY A 87 -8.19 -20.38 5.10
C GLY A 87 -8.65 -18.98 4.73
N GLU A 88 -9.88 -18.57 5.02
CA GLU A 88 -10.36 -17.21 4.67
C GLU A 88 -9.66 -16.13 5.49
N THR A 89 -9.50 -16.33 6.79
CA THR A 89 -8.85 -15.38 7.66
C THR A 89 -7.37 -15.16 7.30
N ARG A 90 -6.70 -16.19 6.82
CA ARG A 90 -5.29 -16.07 6.35
C ARG A 90 -5.16 -15.22 5.10
N ARG A 91 -6.19 -15.26 4.24
CA ARG A 91 -6.17 -14.55 2.95
C ARG A 91 -6.76 -13.16 3.04
N TRP A 92 -7.85 -12.99 3.81
CA TRP A 92 -8.65 -11.78 3.80
C TRP A 92 -8.61 -10.99 5.12
N GLY A 93 -8.04 -11.54 6.18
CA GLY A 93 -7.99 -10.92 7.50
C GLY A 93 -9.07 -11.41 8.45
N PRO A 94 -9.33 -10.72 9.57
CA PRO A 94 -10.24 -11.19 10.61
C PRO A 94 -11.65 -11.49 10.08
N VAL A 95 -12.33 -12.46 10.70
CA VAL A 95 -13.73 -12.78 10.42
C VAL A 95 -14.59 -11.53 10.55
N SER A 96 -15.56 -11.38 9.66
CA SER A 96 -16.50 -10.26 9.67
C SER A 96 -17.40 -10.30 10.90
N GLU A 97 -17.62 -9.14 11.51
CA GLU A 97 -18.52 -8.95 12.65
C GLU A 97 -19.74 -8.12 12.22
N ALA A 98 -20.89 -8.34 12.88
CA ALA A 98 -22.13 -7.66 12.54
C ALA A 98 -22.00 -6.13 12.57
N GLY A 99 -21.30 -5.59 13.57
CA GLY A 99 -21.08 -4.16 13.72
C GLY A 99 -20.38 -3.49 12.54
N GLU A 100 -19.55 -4.22 11.79
CA GLU A 100 -18.88 -3.66 10.61
C GLU A 100 -19.85 -3.23 9.51
N TYR A 101 -21.07 -3.83 9.49
CA TYR A 101 -22.11 -3.60 8.50
C TYR A 101 -23.28 -2.76 9.03
N ALA A 102 -23.17 -2.21 10.24
CA ALA A 102 -24.23 -1.43 10.87
C ALA A 102 -24.80 -0.32 9.97
N TYR A 103 -23.95 0.27 9.15
CA TYR A 103 -24.29 1.37 8.21
C TYR A 103 -24.31 0.95 6.74
N ASP A 104 -24.07 -0.33 6.44
CA ASP A 104 -23.99 -0.86 5.07
C ASP A 104 -25.29 -1.53 4.65
N VAL A 105 -26.34 -0.74 4.43
CA VAL A 105 -27.68 -1.23 4.07
C VAL A 105 -28.05 -0.80 2.64
N PRO A 106 -28.51 -1.73 1.79
CA PRO A 106 -28.53 -3.18 1.92
C PRO A 106 -27.11 -3.78 1.96
N HIS A 107 -26.94 -4.89 2.68
CA HIS A 107 -25.63 -5.53 2.82
C HIS A 107 -25.12 -6.09 1.49
N LEU A 108 -23.84 -5.86 1.21
CA LEU A 108 -23.18 -6.27 -0.03
C LEU A 108 -22.28 -7.52 0.17
N TRP A 109 -22.65 -8.40 1.04
CA TRP A 109 -21.82 -9.55 1.43
C TRP A 109 -21.35 -10.38 0.25
N GLY A 110 -22.28 -10.95 -0.52
CA GLY A 110 -21.98 -11.79 -1.66
C GLY A 110 -21.14 -13.02 -1.33
N THR A 111 -21.12 -13.99 -2.22
CA THR A 111 -20.29 -15.20 -2.09
C THR A 111 -19.38 -15.42 -3.30
N ARG A 112 -19.59 -14.66 -4.37
CA ARG A 112 -18.77 -14.73 -5.57
C ARG A 112 -17.44 -14.01 -5.34
N ARG A 113 -16.37 -14.67 -5.75
CA ARG A 113 -15.01 -14.14 -5.70
C ARG A 113 -14.30 -14.38 -7.02
N ILE A 114 -14.88 -13.85 -8.10
CA ILE A 114 -14.20 -13.76 -9.41
C ILE A 114 -12.97 -12.87 -9.24
N GLY A 115 -13.14 -11.72 -8.58
CA GLY A 115 -12.09 -10.94 -7.98
C GLY A 115 -11.92 -11.27 -6.48
N PRO A 116 -10.95 -10.63 -5.78
CA PRO A 116 -10.73 -10.81 -4.35
C PRO A 116 -11.90 -10.28 -3.51
N ASP A 117 -12.04 -10.80 -2.28
CA ASP A 117 -12.88 -10.21 -1.26
C ASP A 117 -12.40 -8.80 -0.89
N LEU A 118 -13.31 -7.84 -0.76
CA LEU A 118 -12.98 -6.44 -0.50
C LEU A 118 -13.26 -5.98 0.94
N THR A 119 -13.76 -6.85 1.82
CA THR A 119 -14.08 -6.49 3.22
C THR A 119 -12.93 -5.79 3.93
N ARG A 120 -11.69 -6.16 3.60
CA ARG A 120 -10.46 -5.66 4.24
C ARG A 120 -9.55 -4.91 3.28
N VAL A 121 -10.11 -4.31 2.22
CA VAL A 121 -9.29 -3.64 1.20
C VAL A 121 -8.79 -2.27 1.67
N GLY A 122 -9.50 -1.61 2.59
CA GLY A 122 -9.14 -0.28 3.09
C GLY A 122 -7.70 -0.21 3.58
N LEU A 123 -6.97 0.80 3.14
CA LEU A 123 -5.54 1.02 3.39
C LEU A 123 -4.60 -0.12 2.95
N LYS A 124 -5.12 -1.13 2.22
CA LYS A 124 -4.26 -2.16 1.61
C LYS A 124 -3.47 -1.59 0.44
N TYR A 125 -4.13 -0.78 -0.36
CA TYR A 125 -3.57 -0.09 -1.51
C TYR A 125 -3.81 1.41 -1.36
N SER A 126 -2.92 2.24 -1.91
CA SER A 126 -3.12 3.70 -1.91
C SER A 126 -4.22 4.11 -2.90
N ASP A 127 -4.69 5.35 -2.78
CA ASP A 127 -5.66 5.92 -3.71
C ASP A 127 -5.14 5.88 -5.14
N GLU A 128 -3.86 6.21 -5.33
CA GLU A 128 -3.19 6.21 -6.63
C GLU A 128 -3.14 4.81 -7.26
N TRP A 129 -2.97 3.77 -6.44
CA TRP A 129 -3.05 2.39 -6.92
C TRP A 129 -4.44 2.09 -7.47
N HIS A 130 -5.48 2.52 -6.75
CA HIS A 130 -6.87 2.34 -7.18
C HIS A 130 -7.17 3.12 -8.48
N LEU A 131 -6.64 4.35 -8.64
CA LEU A 131 -6.75 5.12 -9.88
C LEU A 131 -6.19 4.35 -11.08
N ALA A 132 -4.95 3.88 -10.99
CA ALA A 132 -4.34 3.07 -12.05
C ALA A 132 -5.11 1.77 -12.31
N HIS A 133 -5.60 1.12 -11.23
CA HIS A 133 -6.37 -0.12 -11.31
C HIS A 133 -7.71 0.06 -12.03
N PHE A 134 -8.44 1.14 -11.77
CA PHE A 134 -9.69 1.43 -12.47
C PHE A 134 -9.48 1.88 -13.91
N TRP A 135 -8.41 2.61 -14.19
CA TRP A 135 -8.08 2.97 -15.56
C TRP A 135 -7.80 1.75 -16.42
N ASN A 136 -6.94 0.87 -15.95
CA ASN A 136 -6.66 -0.41 -16.60
C ASN A 136 -6.02 -1.39 -15.60
N PRO A 137 -6.77 -2.38 -15.10
CA PRO A 137 -6.24 -3.36 -14.13
C PRO A 137 -4.97 -4.09 -14.60
N ARG A 138 -4.81 -4.27 -15.92
CA ARG A 138 -3.66 -4.97 -16.51
C ARG A 138 -2.35 -4.20 -16.40
N MET A 139 -2.39 -2.88 -16.14
CA MET A 139 -1.18 -2.12 -15.83
C MET A 139 -0.50 -2.59 -14.54
N LEU A 140 -1.29 -3.08 -13.58
CA LEU A 140 -0.82 -3.54 -12.27
C LEU A 140 -0.78 -5.07 -12.15
N SER A 141 -1.66 -5.75 -12.86
CA SER A 141 -1.79 -7.20 -12.88
C SER A 141 -2.07 -7.66 -14.31
N PRO A 142 -1.05 -7.97 -15.11
CA PRO A 142 -1.20 -8.29 -16.53
C PRO A 142 -2.23 -9.38 -16.83
N ASP A 143 -2.37 -10.36 -15.93
CA ASP A 143 -3.31 -11.47 -16.03
C ASP A 143 -4.72 -11.15 -15.53
N SER A 144 -5.02 -9.88 -15.20
CA SER A 144 -6.33 -9.49 -14.66
C SER A 144 -7.44 -9.64 -15.70
N ILE A 145 -8.53 -10.30 -15.29
CA ILE A 145 -9.78 -10.40 -16.06
C ILE A 145 -10.74 -9.25 -15.80
N MET A 146 -10.44 -8.39 -14.82
CA MET A 146 -11.25 -7.22 -14.51
C MET A 146 -11.27 -6.25 -15.69
N ALA A 147 -12.45 -5.73 -16.04
CA ALA A 147 -12.61 -4.74 -17.09
C ALA A 147 -12.04 -3.38 -16.67
N PRO A 148 -11.54 -2.57 -17.61
CA PRO A 148 -11.24 -1.16 -17.38
C PRO A 148 -12.52 -0.36 -17.11
N PHE A 149 -12.49 0.54 -16.13
CA PHE A 149 -13.59 1.45 -15.78
C PHE A 149 -13.29 2.88 -16.21
N ARG A 150 -12.86 3.07 -17.47
CA ARG A 150 -12.48 4.40 -18.01
C ARG A 150 -13.61 5.42 -17.97
N GLY A 151 -14.87 4.97 -17.98
CA GLY A 151 -16.05 5.85 -17.82
C GLY A 151 -16.15 6.55 -16.47
N LEU A 152 -15.31 6.17 -15.48
CA LEU A 152 -15.17 6.89 -14.21
C LEU A 152 -14.22 8.10 -14.30
N PHE A 153 -13.56 8.31 -15.43
CA PHE A 153 -12.66 9.42 -15.69
C PHE A 153 -13.25 10.36 -16.73
N ASP A 154 -12.99 11.64 -16.59
CA ASP A 154 -13.22 12.60 -17.68
C ASP A 154 -12.03 12.53 -18.65
N THR A 155 -12.31 12.31 -19.93
CA THR A 155 -11.29 12.25 -20.97
C THR A 155 -11.66 13.20 -22.09
N PRO A 156 -10.86 14.25 -22.39
CA PRO A 156 -11.06 15.08 -23.59
C PRO A 156 -10.99 14.23 -24.85
N ALA A 157 -11.82 14.55 -25.83
CA ALA A 157 -11.85 13.82 -27.10
C ALA A 157 -10.55 13.97 -27.92
N GLU A 158 -9.89 15.13 -27.77
CA GLU A 158 -8.66 15.45 -28.48
C GLU A 158 -7.46 15.47 -27.52
N PRO A 159 -6.29 14.99 -27.97
CA PRO A 159 -5.05 15.11 -27.23
C PRO A 159 -4.65 16.57 -27.05
N ILE A 160 -3.92 16.84 -25.96
CA ILE A 160 -3.51 18.20 -25.59
C ILE A 160 -1.99 18.32 -25.70
N LYS A 161 -1.52 19.47 -26.17
CA LYS A 161 -0.10 19.74 -26.37
C LYS A 161 0.54 20.30 -25.11
N ILE A 162 1.76 19.85 -24.82
CA ILE A 162 2.63 20.44 -23.80
C ILE A 162 3.38 21.61 -24.42
N VAL A 163 3.30 22.80 -23.79
CA VAL A 163 3.93 24.02 -24.25
C VAL A 163 4.90 24.57 -23.21
N ASP A 164 5.89 25.32 -23.65
CA ASP A 164 6.74 26.08 -22.74
C ASP A 164 6.00 27.36 -22.31
N ASP A 165 5.83 27.51 -21.00
CA ASP A 165 5.31 28.71 -20.37
C ASP A 165 6.47 29.41 -19.67
N GLN A 166 6.67 30.71 -19.95
CA GLN A 166 7.78 31.53 -19.41
C GLN A 166 7.81 31.56 -17.86
N ALA A 167 6.68 31.32 -17.21
CA ALA A 167 6.58 31.32 -15.74
C ALA A 167 6.81 29.94 -15.10
N SER A 168 6.64 28.85 -15.85
CA SER A 168 6.57 27.51 -15.28
C SER A 168 7.43 26.45 -15.97
N ASN A 169 8.23 26.82 -16.94
CA ASN A 169 9.05 25.96 -17.80
C ASN A 169 8.25 25.05 -18.75
N ARG A 170 7.12 24.45 -18.35
CA ARG A 170 6.26 23.63 -19.23
C ARG A 170 4.85 23.53 -18.65
N SER A 171 3.84 23.70 -19.45
CA SER A 171 2.43 23.61 -19.05
C SER A 171 1.60 22.94 -20.14
N LEU A 172 0.34 22.67 -19.85
CA LEU A 172 -0.62 22.27 -20.87
C LEU A 172 -1.04 23.48 -21.70
N GLU A 173 -1.23 23.28 -23.00
CA GLU A 173 -1.74 24.31 -23.90
C GLU A 173 -3.11 24.81 -23.42
N LYS A 174 -3.28 26.14 -23.36
CA LYS A 174 -4.57 26.75 -23.04
C LYS A 174 -5.51 26.64 -24.24
N THR A 175 -6.47 25.75 -24.14
CA THR A 175 -7.56 25.54 -25.08
C THR A 175 -8.89 25.68 -24.35
N PRO A 176 -10.02 25.86 -25.06
CA PRO A 176 -11.34 25.87 -24.40
C PRO A 176 -11.63 24.62 -23.57
N VAL A 177 -11.04 23.48 -23.93
CA VAL A 177 -11.16 22.21 -23.18
C VAL A 177 -10.34 22.26 -21.89
N THR A 178 -9.08 22.70 -21.95
CA THR A 178 -8.23 22.81 -20.76
C THR A 178 -8.70 23.92 -19.82
N GLU A 179 -9.17 25.05 -20.33
CA GLU A 179 -9.74 26.14 -19.51
C GLU A 179 -11.01 25.71 -18.78
N LYS A 180 -11.81 24.82 -19.36
CA LYS A 180 -12.99 24.24 -18.68
C LYS A 180 -12.59 23.23 -17.59
N LEU A 181 -11.48 22.50 -17.78
CA LEU A 181 -11.03 21.47 -16.87
C LEU A 181 -10.16 22.00 -15.73
N PHE A 182 -9.43 23.10 -15.96
CA PHE A 182 -8.41 23.62 -15.05
C PHE A 182 -8.58 25.12 -14.80
N ASP A 183 -8.33 25.54 -13.56
CA ASP A 183 -8.21 26.95 -13.20
C ASP A 183 -6.75 27.38 -13.31
N PHE A 184 -6.39 28.07 -14.39
CA PHE A 184 -5.03 28.57 -14.62
C PHE A 184 -4.69 29.84 -13.81
N ALA A 185 -5.58 30.35 -12.96
CA ALA A 185 -5.39 31.58 -12.19
C ALA A 185 -4.71 31.35 -10.82
N SER A 186 -4.64 30.12 -10.34
CA SER A 186 -4.06 29.80 -9.04
C SER A 186 -2.52 29.94 -9.04
N LYS A 187 -1.97 30.36 -7.89
CA LYS A 187 -0.50 30.44 -7.67
C LYS A 187 0.13 29.11 -7.28
N GLU A 188 -0.67 28.14 -6.83
CA GLU A 188 -0.17 26.82 -6.47
C GLU A 188 0.02 25.95 -7.71
N GLN A 189 1.20 25.35 -7.84
CA GLN A 189 1.57 24.52 -8.98
C GLN A 189 1.52 23.04 -8.62
N ILE A 190 0.82 22.23 -9.42
CA ILE A 190 0.84 20.77 -9.30
C ILE A 190 1.75 20.22 -10.40
N ARG A 191 2.70 19.40 -9.99
CA ARG A 191 3.68 18.78 -10.88
C ARG A 191 3.25 17.38 -11.25
N LEU A 192 3.00 17.15 -12.51
CA LEU A 192 2.56 15.86 -13.07
C LEU A 192 3.53 15.38 -14.14
N THR A 193 3.52 14.09 -14.44
CA THR A 193 4.37 13.50 -15.49
C THR A 193 3.54 12.55 -16.33
N PRO A 194 3.59 12.64 -17.67
CA PRO A 194 3.01 11.64 -18.55
C PRO A 194 3.73 10.29 -18.35
N ASN A 195 3.02 9.19 -18.62
CA ASN A 195 3.66 7.89 -18.74
C ASN A 195 4.30 7.71 -20.13
N ALA A 196 4.96 6.57 -20.34
CA ALA A 196 5.61 6.24 -21.61
C ALA A 196 4.64 6.19 -22.81
N ASP A 197 3.34 5.92 -22.56
CA ASP A 197 2.31 5.85 -23.60
C ASP A 197 1.71 7.24 -23.91
N GLY A 198 2.24 8.33 -23.35
CA GLY A 198 1.73 9.68 -23.54
C GLY A 198 0.40 9.95 -22.85
N LEU A 199 0.08 9.21 -21.76
CA LEU A 199 -1.08 9.47 -20.91
C LEU A 199 -0.66 10.33 -19.71
N LEU A 200 -1.37 11.46 -19.49
CA LEU A 200 -1.25 12.31 -18.31
C LEU A 200 -2.50 12.19 -17.45
N PHE A 201 -2.35 11.70 -16.22
CA PHE A 201 -3.40 11.71 -15.22
C PHE A 201 -3.43 13.05 -14.48
N VAL A 202 -4.63 13.61 -14.29
CA VAL A 202 -4.86 14.88 -13.58
C VAL A 202 -5.79 14.62 -12.40
N PRO A 203 -5.30 14.75 -11.15
CA PRO A 203 -6.12 14.58 -9.96
C PRO A 203 -7.13 15.70 -9.79
N MET A 204 -8.23 15.44 -9.09
CA MET A 204 -9.29 16.43 -8.83
C MET A 204 -8.75 17.70 -8.15
N GLU A 205 -7.79 17.57 -7.26
CA GLU A 205 -7.16 18.71 -6.59
C GLU A 205 -6.43 19.66 -7.55
N ALA A 206 -6.05 19.18 -8.74
CA ALA A 206 -5.44 20.01 -9.78
C ALA A 206 -6.44 20.85 -10.55
N ARG A 207 -7.75 20.57 -10.47
CA ARG A 207 -8.80 21.36 -11.14
C ARG A 207 -8.89 22.78 -10.59
N SER A 208 -8.62 22.97 -9.30
CA SER A 208 -8.68 24.27 -8.61
C SER A 208 -7.32 24.91 -8.39
N LYS A 209 -6.23 24.25 -8.78
CA LYS A 209 -4.85 24.67 -8.54
C LYS A 209 -4.08 24.64 -9.85
N ALA A 210 -3.94 25.78 -10.48
CA ALA A 210 -3.18 25.89 -11.73
C ALA A 210 -2.06 26.94 -11.61
N PRO A 211 -1.05 26.90 -12.48
CA PRO A 211 -0.88 26.00 -13.63
C PRO A 211 -0.32 24.62 -13.24
N ILE A 212 -0.71 23.63 -14.04
CA ILE A 212 -0.12 22.28 -13.96
C ILE A 212 1.25 22.33 -14.61
N ILE A 213 2.29 22.04 -13.82
CA ILE A 213 3.64 21.88 -14.36
C ILE A 213 3.81 20.42 -14.76
N VAL A 214 4.09 20.19 -16.04
CA VAL A 214 4.48 18.88 -16.53
C VAL A 214 5.99 18.74 -16.34
N ILE A 215 6.40 17.90 -15.40
CA ILE A 215 7.81 17.57 -15.22
C ILE A 215 8.18 16.52 -16.26
N PRO A 216 9.11 16.83 -17.16
CA PRO A 216 9.47 15.91 -18.22
C PRO A 216 10.44 14.83 -17.74
N ASN A 217 10.30 13.63 -18.31
CA ASN A 217 11.48 12.90 -18.72
C ASN A 217 12.01 13.62 -19.97
N LYS A 218 13.09 14.27 -19.86
CA LYS A 218 13.94 15.09 -20.73
C LYS A 218 13.38 15.83 -21.96
N GLU A 219 12.29 15.46 -22.67
CA GLU A 219 11.95 16.14 -23.94
C GLU A 219 10.46 16.09 -24.29
N TYR A 220 9.60 16.74 -23.51
CA TYR A 220 8.16 16.81 -23.85
C TYR A 220 7.67 18.16 -24.40
N THR A 221 8.55 19.12 -24.69
CA THR A 221 8.10 20.35 -25.36
C THR A 221 7.55 19.99 -26.74
N GLY A 222 6.31 20.37 -26.98
CA GLY A 222 5.61 20.02 -28.20
C GLY A 222 4.99 18.60 -28.22
N ALA A 223 5.19 17.79 -27.19
CA ALA A 223 4.58 16.47 -27.10
C ALA A 223 3.05 16.57 -26.98
N ILE A 224 2.37 15.61 -27.58
CA ILE A 224 0.93 15.45 -27.53
C ILE A 224 0.61 14.39 -26.47
N VAL A 225 -0.26 14.72 -25.53
CA VAL A 225 -0.65 13.82 -24.44
C VAL A 225 -2.16 13.63 -24.39
N ASN A 226 -2.57 12.40 -24.08
CA ASN A 226 -3.94 12.10 -23.72
C ASN A 226 -4.16 12.42 -22.24
N ILE A 227 -5.29 13.01 -21.88
CA ILE A 227 -5.58 13.39 -20.51
C ILE A 227 -6.66 12.48 -19.93
N ALA A 228 -6.44 12.00 -18.72
CA ALA A 228 -7.44 11.37 -17.87
C ALA A 228 -7.59 12.19 -16.59
N VAL A 229 -8.78 12.74 -16.36
CA VAL A 229 -9.07 13.59 -15.21
C VAL A 229 -9.92 12.83 -14.21
N GLU A 230 -9.56 12.91 -12.94
CA GLU A 230 -10.31 12.33 -11.84
C GLU A 230 -11.69 12.99 -11.71
N THR A 231 -12.73 12.19 -11.41
CA THR A 231 -14.10 12.66 -11.16
C THR A 231 -14.48 12.50 -9.69
N GLU A 232 -15.51 13.23 -9.24
CA GLU A 232 -16.06 13.05 -7.88
C GLU A 232 -16.59 11.64 -7.65
N ALA A 233 -17.16 11.01 -8.68
CA ALA A 233 -17.63 9.62 -8.61
C ALA A 233 -16.48 8.64 -8.32
N LEU A 234 -15.34 8.84 -8.98
CA LEU A 234 -14.14 8.03 -8.78
C LEU A 234 -13.52 8.27 -7.40
N GLN A 235 -13.40 9.53 -6.96
CA GLN A 235 -12.96 9.84 -5.60
C GLN A 235 -13.88 9.22 -4.55
N GLY A 236 -15.18 9.31 -4.74
CA GLY A 236 -16.17 8.69 -3.87
C GLY A 236 -15.96 7.17 -3.80
N LEU A 237 -15.79 6.51 -4.95
CA LEU A 237 -15.55 5.07 -5.03
C LEU A 237 -14.29 4.66 -4.24
N ILE A 238 -13.19 5.39 -4.43
CA ILE A 238 -11.95 5.14 -3.70
C ILE A 238 -12.14 5.36 -2.19
N ALA A 239 -12.79 6.46 -1.79
CA ALA A 239 -13.09 6.74 -0.39
C ALA A 239 -13.95 5.64 0.26
N TYR A 240 -14.91 5.07 -0.48
CA TYR A 240 -15.69 3.92 -0.02
C TYR A 240 -14.82 2.68 0.16
N LEU A 241 -13.97 2.35 -0.81
CA LEU A 241 -13.06 1.20 -0.72
C LEU A 241 -12.06 1.35 0.43
N GLN A 242 -11.54 2.56 0.66
CA GLN A 242 -10.65 2.82 1.79
C GLN A 242 -11.35 2.70 3.15
N LYS A 243 -12.67 2.88 3.20
CA LYS A 243 -13.46 2.67 4.41
C LYS A 243 -13.64 1.19 4.77
N LEU A 244 -13.61 0.29 3.79
CA LEU A 244 -13.84 -1.14 4.01
C LEU A 244 -12.76 -1.77 4.91
N GLY A 245 -13.19 -2.28 6.06
CA GLY A 245 -12.33 -2.89 7.07
C GLY A 245 -11.66 -1.92 8.05
N ILE A 246 -11.86 -0.61 7.90
CA ILE A 246 -11.27 0.40 8.80
C ILE A 246 -11.80 0.30 10.22
N ASN A 247 -13.05 -0.08 10.40
CA ASN A 247 -13.63 -0.26 11.73
C ASN A 247 -12.87 -1.32 12.57
N ARG A 248 -12.10 -2.22 11.94
CA ARG A 248 -11.20 -3.17 12.63
C ARG A 248 -9.87 -2.54 13.08
N GLY A 249 -9.68 -1.25 12.86
CA GLY A 249 -8.50 -0.50 13.28
C GLY A 249 -7.21 -0.96 12.60
N LYS A 250 -6.15 -1.08 13.39
CA LYS A 250 -4.79 -1.42 12.93
C LYS A 250 -4.54 -2.94 12.82
N TRP A 251 -5.56 -3.72 12.52
CA TRP A 251 -5.48 -5.19 12.46
C TRP A 251 -4.34 -5.69 11.53
N ARG A 252 -4.05 -4.94 10.44
CA ARG A 252 -2.94 -5.30 9.53
C ARG A 252 -1.59 -5.32 10.22
N ASP A 253 -1.39 -4.48 11.22
CA ASP A 253 -0.14 -4.39 11.96
C ASP A 253 0.17 -5.68 12.73
N LEU A 254 -0.88 -6.45 13.10
CA LEU A 254 -0.73 -7.77 13.72
C LEU A 254 -0.41 -8.88 12.72
N PHE A 255 -0.92 -8.76 11.49
CA PHE A 255 -0.81 -9.81 10.47
C PHE A 255 0.33 -9.60 9.48
N GLU A 256 1.08 -8.50 9.61
CA GLU A 256 2.28 -8.35 8.80
C GLU A 256 3.34 -9.37 9.20
N PRO A 257 4.08 -9.88 8.21
CA PRO A 257 5.19 -10.77 8.47
C PRO A 257 6.32 -10.01 9.20
N GLN A 258 6.13 -9.77 10.49
CA GLN A 258 7.10 -9.08 11.35
C GLN A 258 8.37 -9.92 11.55
N LYS A 259 8.25 -11.24 11.40
CA LYS A 259 9.29 -12.23 11.69
C LYS A 259 9.92 -12.88 10.45
N LEU A 260 9.83 -12.26 9.27
CA LEU A 260 10.75 -12.68 8.24
C LEU A 260 12.14 -12.32 8.75
N GLU A 261 12.85 -13.31 9.29
CA GLU A 261 14.30 -13.24 9.42
C GLU A 261 14.84 -13.13 8.00
N VAL A 262 14.97 -11.89 7.57
CA VAL A 262 15.62 -11.58 6.32
C VAL A 262 17.09 -11.68 6.64
N THR A 263 17.60 -12.90 6.61
CA THR A 263 19.04 -13.13 6.52
C THR A 263 19.52 -12.47 5.24
N ASP A 264 20.72 -11.93 5.23
CA ASP A 264 21.42 -11.50 4.02
C ASP A 264 21.66 -12.75 3.16
N ALA A 265 20.59 -13.22 2.51
CA ALA A 265 20.70 -14.31 1.56
C ALA A 265 21.41 -13.74 0.33
N THR A 266 22.73 -13.77 0.38
CA THR A 266 23.56 -13.53 -0.79
C THR A 266 23.30 -14.65 -1.78
N LEU A 267 22.36 -14.43 -2.69
CA LEU A 267 22.24 -15.29 -3.85
C LEU A 267 23.46 -15.04 -4.76
N PRO A 268 24.15 -16.10 -5.17
CA PRO A 268 25.20 -15.95 -6.13
C PRO A 268 24.66 -15.33 -7.41
N ARG A 269 25.36 -14.34 -7.95
CA ARG A 269 25.03 -13.77 -9.25
C ARG A 269 25.11 -14.87 -10.32
N SER A 270 24.01 -15.12 -10.99
CA SER A 270 23.97 -16.04 -12.15
C SER A 270 23.05 -15.51 -13.23
N SER A 271 23.36 -15.81 -14.49
CA SER A 271 22.55 -15.41 -15.65
C SER A 271 21.13 -16.01 -15.58
N GLU A 272 20.98 -17.24 -15.07
CA GLU A 272 19.69 -17.91 -14.94
C GLU A 272 18.80 -17.21 -13.90
N TRP A 273 19.36 -16.82 -12.76
CA TRP A 273 18.63 -16.07 -11.73
C TRP A 273 18.23 -14.68 -12.22
N ILE A 274 19.11 -14.00 -12.93
CA ILE A 274 18.82 -12.67 -13.52
C ILE A 274 17.72 -12.80 -14.57
N ALA A 275 17.79 -13.80 -15.47
CA ALA A 275 16.77 -14.03 -16.48
C ALA A 275 15.41 -14.37 -15.87
N TYR A 276 15.36 -15.23 -14.85
CA TYR A 276 14.13 -15.53 -14.12
C TYR A 276 13.60 -14.29 -13.39
N GLY A 277 14.49 -13.50 -12.77
CA GLY A 277 14.13 -12.23 -12.13
C GLY A 277 13.49 -11.24 -13.09
N LYS A 278 13.94 -11.21 -14.35
CA LYS A 278 13.33 -10.41 -15.42
C LYS A 278 11.88 -10.83 -15.68
N GLU A 279 11.60 -12.14 -15.80
CA GLU A 279 10.24 -12.64 -15.98
C GLU A 279 9.31 -12.24 -14.83
N VAL A 280 9.79 -12.33 -13.58
CA VAL A 280 9.03 -11.90 -12.41
C VAL A 280 8.79 -10.39 -12.45
N TYR A 281 9.82 -9.62 -12.79
CA TYR A 281 9.75 -8.17 -12.91
C TYR A 281 8.71 -7.71 -13.94
N GLU A 282 8.76 -8.27 -15.13
CA GLU A 282 7.83 -7.94 -16.21
C GLU A 282 6.37 -8.22 -15.83
N ARG A 283 6.12 -9.27 -15.05
CA ARG A 283 4.78 -9.63 -14.61
C ARG A 283 4.27 -8.85 -13.41
N ARG A 284 5.15 -8.30 -12.55
CA ARG A 284 4.75 -7.78 -11.22
C ARG A 284 5.21 -6.36 -10.94
N CYS A 285 6.27 -5.90 -11.55
CA CYS A 285 6.95 -4.66 -11.19
C CYS A 285 6.94 -3.61 -12.30
N LEU A 286 7.04 -4.05 -13.56
CA LEU A 286 7.14 -3.21 -14.75
C LEU A 286 6.02 -2.16 -14.82
N GLY A 287 4.78 -2.54 -14.47
CA GLY A 287 3.62 -1.64 -14.56
C GLY A 287 3.81 -0.30 -13.85
N CYS A 288 4.56 -0.29 -12.76
CA CYS A 288 4.92 0.91 -12.01
C CYS A 288 6.35 1.39 -12.30
N HIS A 289 7.32 0.46 -12.30
CA HIS A 289 8.74 0.80 -12.35
C HIS A 289 9.31 0.99 -13.76
N GLY A 290 8.53 0.66 -14.81
CA GLY A 290 8.97 0.82 -16.20
C GLY A 290 9.88 -0.31 -16.70
N VAL A 291 10.03 -0.42 -18.01
CA VAL A 291 10.84 -1.46 -18.66
C VAL A 291 12.33 -1.29 -18.32
N ASN A 292 12.78 -0.05 -18.17
CA ASN A 292 14.17 0.28 -17.84
C ASN A 292 14.40 0.49 -16.33
N GLY A 293 13.38 0.24 -15.50
CA GLY A 293 13.47 0.52 -14.06
C GLY A 293 13.60 2.00 -13.70
N ASP A 294 13.21 2.89 -14.58
CA ASP A 294 13.30 4.36 -14.45
C ASP A 294 12.16 4.98 -13.62
N GLY A 295 11.22 4.16 -13.14
CA GLY A 295 10.05 4.61 -12.41
C GLY A 295 8.93 5.16 -13.30
N ASN A 296 8.99 4.97 -14.63
CA ASN A 296 8.03 5.49 -15.59
C ASN A 296 7.25 4.38 -16.31
N GLY A 297 6.73 3.43 -15.54
CA GLY A 297 5.83 2.41 -16.08
C GLY A 297 4.46 2.98 -16.48
N PRO A 298 3.62 2.17 -17.17
CA PRO A 298 2.29 2.59 -17.62
C PRO A 298 1.42 3.18 -16.50
N ALA A 299 1.50 2.66 -15.28
CA ALA A 299 0.74 3.14 -14.13
C ALA A 299 1.35 4.39 -13.47
N ALA A 300 2.59 4.78 -13.81
CA ALA A 300 3.33 5.80 -13.07
C ALA A 300 2.68 7.19 -13.09
N THR A 301 1.95 7.55 -14.15
CA THR A 301 1.23 8.82 -14.23
C THR A 301 0.17 8.99 -13.14
N PHE A 302 -0.43 7.87 -12.68
CA PHE A 302 -1.41 7.88 -11.60
C PHE A 302 -0.77 7.99 -10.21
N LEU A 303 0.54 7.69 -10.08
CA LEU A 303 1.28 7.66 -8.82
C LEU A 303 1.92 9.02 -8.52
N TYR A 304 1.14 10.08 -8.61
CA TYR A 304 1.61 11.47 -8.61
C TYR A 304 2.05 11.97 -7.21
N LYS A 305 1.51 11.42 -6.12
CA LYS A 305 1.94 11.78 -4.74
C LYS A 305 3.28 11.16 -4.40
N GLN A 306 3.51 9.92 -4.85
CA GLN A 306 4.74 9.20 -4.57
C GLN A 306 5.12 8.31 -5.74
N ARG A 307 5.95 8.82 -6.61
CA ARG A 307 6.40 8.11 -7.79
C ARG A 307 7.23 6.86 -7.44
N PRO A 308 7.15 5.81 -8.28
CA PRO A 308 8.07 4.68 -8.18
C PRO A 308 9.51 5.15 -8.28
N ARG A 309 10.40 4.52 -7.50
CA ARG A 309 11.83 4.85 -7.58
C ARG A 309 12.42 4.41 -8.90
N SER A 310 13.31 5.26 -9.43
CA SER A 310 14.20 4.87 -10.49
C SER A 310 15.32 4.00 -9.92
N PHE A 311 15.47 2.81 -10.45
CA PHE A 311 16.59 1.93 -10.08
C PHE A 311 17.87 2.36 -10.76
N SER A 312 17.80 2.95 -11.96
CA SER A 312 18.97 3.45 -12.69
C SER A 312 19.73 4.58 -11.99
N ALA A 313 19.07 5.27 -11.04
CA ALA A 313 19.73 6.26 -10.18
C ALA A 313 20.30 5.64 -8.89
N ALA A 314 20.07 4.35 -8.64
CA ALA A 314 20.47 3.61 -7.43
C ALA A 314 20.08 4.28 -6.10
N VAL A 315 19.00 5.07 -6.09
CA VAL A 315 18.49 5.74 -4.89
C VAL A 315 17.39 4.89 -4.26
N PHE A 316 17.77 4.10 -3.26
CA PHE A 316 16.87 3.23 -2.52
C PHE A 316 16.44 3.85 -1.20
N LYS A 317 15.14 4.05 -1.00
CA LYS A 317 14.59 4.77 0.15
C LYS A 317 14.88 4.10 1.50
N PHE A 318 14.83 2.77 1.55
CA PHE A 318 15.00 2.01 2.78
C PHE A 318 16.24 1.16 2.72
N ARG A 319 17.14 1.37 3.67
CA ARG A 319 18.38 0.62 3.83
C ARG A 319 18.76 0.53 5.30
N LEU A 320 19.62 -0.38 5.62
CA LEU A 320 20.22 -0.53 6.95
C LEU A 320 21.75 -0.44 6.87
N THR A 321 22.29 0.15 5.83
CA THR A 321 23.71 0.38 5.61
C THR A 321 24.06 1.83 5.90
N LYS A 322 25.32 2.10 6.18
CA LYS A 322 25.85 3.46 6.21
C LYS A 322 25.98 4.02 4.79
N GLU A 323 26.40 3.17 3.89
CA GLU A 323 26.60 3.43 2.47
C GLU A 323 25.24 3.61 1.76
N PRO A 324 25.20 4.25 0.57
CA PRO A 324 23.96 4.55 -0.13
C PRO A 324 23.15 3.31 -0.56
N LEU A 325 23.84 2.19 -0.86
CA LEU A 325 23.17 0.99 -1.39
C LEU A 325 22.61 0.09 -0.27
N PRO A 326 21.41 -0.49 -0.48
CA PRO A 326 20.79 -1.43 0.46
C PRO A 326 21.39 -2.83 0.33
N THR A 327 21.32 -3.60 1.42
CA THR A 327 21.60 -5.05 1.39
C THR A 327 20.49 -5.81 0.67
N ASP A 328 20.75 -7.08 0.29
CA ASP A 328 19.71 -7.99 -0.22
C ASP A 328 18.56 -8.15 0.78
N GLY A 329 18.89 -8.14 2.08
CA GLY A 329 17.92 -8.16 3.16
C GLY A 329 17.00 -6.94 3.18
N ASP A 330 17.51 -5.75 2.94
CA ASP A 330 16.70 -4.52 2.87
C ASP A 330 15.75 -4.54 1.66
N LEU A 331 16.25 -4.98 0.51
CA LEU A 331 15.44 -5.13 -0.70
C LEU A 331 14.35 -6.19 -0.52
N LEU A 332 14.69 -7.35 0.04
CA LEU A 332 13.74 -8.43 0.30
C LEU A 332 12.66 -7.99 1.29
N ARG A 333 13.03 -7.26 2.33
CA ARG A 333 12.08 -6.68 3.28
C ARG A 333 11.12 -5.71 2.59
N THR A 334 11.66 -4.80 1.78
CA THR A 334 10.85 -3.80 1.05
C THR A 334 9.87 -4.47 0.09
N ILE A 335 10.30 -5.44 -0.68
CA ILE A 335 9.43 -6.20 -1.60
C ILE A 335 8.39 -6.99 -0.81
N THR A 336 8.80 -7.69 0.25
CA THR A 336 7.91 -8.54 1.03
C THR A 336 6.78 -7.76 1.69
N ARG A 337 7.12 -6.62 2.33
CA ARG A 337 6.18 -5.80 3.10
C ARG A 337 5.48 -4.73 2.28
N GLY A 338 6.01 -4.39 1.10
CA GLY A 338 5.63 -3.19 0.37
C GLY A 338 6.03 -1.91 1.12
N VAL A 339 5.49 -0.79 0.67
CA VAL A 339 5.72 0.52 1.28
C VAL A 339 4.36 1.12 1.65
N ARG A 340 4.00 1.06 2.92
CA ARG A 340 2.70 1.49 3.42
C ARG A 340 2.37 2.94 3.08
N GLY A 341 1.11 3.20 2.78
CA GLY A 341 0.65 4.53 2.36
C GLY A 341 1.17 4.95 0.99
N THR A 342 1.68 4.01 0.20
CA THR A 342 2.08 4.21 -1.20
C THR A 342 1.48 3.13 -2.10
N ALA A 343 1.65 3.28 -3.39
CA ALA A 343 1.19 2.30 -4.37
C ALA A 343 2.06 1.02 -4.44
N MET A 344 3.20 0.95 -3.74
CA MET A 344 4.02 -0.26 -3.67
C MET A 344 3.36 -1.31 -2.75
N PRO A 345 2.70 -2.35 -3.28
CA PRO A 345 2.00 -3.33 -2.45
C PRO A 345 2.98 -4.31 -1.80
N ALA A 346 2.48 -5.02 -0.79
CA ALA A 346 3.21 -6.13 -0.18
C ALA A 346 3.18 -7.37 -1.11
N TRP A 347 4.35 -7.94 -1.36
CA TRP A 347 4.52 -9.12 -2.20
C TRP A 347 4.83 -10.40 -1.40
N HIS A 348 4.42 -10.46 -0.14
CA HIS A 348 4.62 -11.64 0.72
C HIS A 348 3.94 -12.91 0.18
N GLU A 349 2.91 -12.76 -0.66
CA GLU A 349 2.25 -13.90 -1.33
C GLU A 349 3.07 -14.49 -2.47
N LEU A 350 4.06 -13.76 -3.01
CA LEU A 350 4.99 -14.32 -4.00
C LEU A 350 5.94 -15.32 -3.31
N PRO A 351 6.29 -16.43 -3.98
CA PRO A 351 7.33 -17.32 -3.51
C PRO A 351 8.61 -16.57 -3.15
N LEU A 352 9.34 -17.05 -2.15
CA LEU A 352 10.63 -16.46 -1.77
C LEU A 352 11.60 -16.44 -2.94
N THR A 353 11.63 -17.52 -3.74
CA THR A 353 12.43 -17.63 -4.97
C THR A 353 12.16 -16.50 -5.95
N ASP A 354 10.88 -16.16 -6.19
CA ASP A 354 10.50 -15.06 -7.10
C ASP A 354 11.02 -13.71 -6.57
N ARG A 355 10.85 -13.47 -5.25
CA ARG A 355 11.32 -12.24 -4.60
C ARG A 355 12.84 -12.11 -4.63
N LEU A 356 13.57 -13.20 -4.42
CA LEU A 356 15.03 -13.21 -4.50
C LEU A 356 15.52 -13.03 -5.95
N ALA A 357 14.87 -13.70 -6.92
CA ALA A 357 15.23 -13.57 -8.32
C ALA A 357 15.05 -12.13 -8.84
N VAL A 358 13.93 -11.47 -8.50
CA VAL A 358 13.70 -10.09 -8.94
C VAL A 358 14.72 -9.12 -8.33
N ILE A 359 15.22 -9.39 -7.11
CA ILE A 359 16.30 -8.59 -6.52
C ILE A 359 17.57 -8.68 -7.37
N GLN A 360 17.94 -9.87 -7.86
CA GLN A 360 19.11 -10.03 -8.73
C GLN A 360 18.97 -9.23 -10.03
N TYR A 361 17.78 -9.28 -10.64
CA TYR A 361 17.50 -8.49 -11.84
C TYR A 361 17.58 -6.97 -11.58
N VAL A 362 16.99 -6.50 -10.49
CA VAL A 362 17.04 -5.08 -10.10
C VAL A 362 18.49 -4.62 -9.86
N LYS A 363 19.28 -5.41 -9.14
CA LYS A 363 20.66 -5.05 -8.79
C LYS A 363 21.59 -5.00 -10.01
N TYR A 364 21.52 -5.99 -10.87
CA TYR A 364 22.53 -6.21 -11.89
C TYR A 364 22.13 -5.78 -13.30
N GLU A 365 20.82 -5.59 -13.55
CA GLU A 365 20.34 -5.13 -14.86
C GLU A 365 19.68 -3.76 -14.82
N LEU A 366 19.01 -3.40 -13.73
CA LEU A 366 18.28 -2.13 -13.66
C LEU A 366 19.02 -1.03 -12.90
N ALA A 367 19.75 -1.38 -11.82
CA ALA A 367 20.57 -0.41 -11.07
C ALA A 367 21.90 -0.16 -11.79
N VAL A 368 21.80 0.36 -13.02
CA VAL A 368 22.92 0.65 -13.90
C VAL A 368 22.70 2.05 -14.49
N ASP A 369 23.64 2.93 -14.28
CA ASP A 369 23.69 4.22 -14.97
C ASP A 369 24.13 4.00 -16.43
N ARG A 370 23.27 4.36 -17.35
CA ARG A 370 23.48 4.28 -18.80
C ARG A 370 23.52 5.67 -19.45
N SER A 371 23.78 6.71 -18.69
CA SER A 371 23.93 8.08 -19.21
C SER A 371 25.06 8.16 -20.24
N ASP A 372 26.13 7.39 -20.03
CA ASP A 372 27.14 7.10 -21.04
C ASP A 372 27.03 5.64 -21.53
N PRO A 373 26.45 5.41 -22.70
CA PRO A 373 26.28 4.04 -23.23
C PRO A 373 27.62 3.30 -23.48
N ALA A 374 28.71 4.02 -23.63
CA ALA A 374 30.03 3.43 -23.84
C ALA A 374 30.68 2.94 -22.51
N LYS A 375 30.20 3.48 -21.36
CA LYS A 375 30.72 3.14 -20.04
C LYS A 375 29.58 3.04 -19.04
N PRO A 376 28.71 2.03 -19.15
CA PRO A 376 27.63 1.84 -18.18
C PRO A 376 28.22 1.57 -16.78
N TYR A 377 27.67 2.25 -15.76
CA TYR A 377 28.12 2.09 -14.37
C TYR A 377 27.14 1.21 -13.59
N ALA A 378 27.58 0.00 -13.24
CA ALA A 378 26.75 -0.97 -12.50
C ALA A 378 26.96 -0.81 -10.99
N PHE A 379 26.10 -0.05 -10.32
CA PHE A 379 26.28 0.36 -8.93
C PHE A 379 26.60 -0.79 -7.98
N PHE A 380 25.84 -1.87 -7.97
CA PHE A 380 26.07 -3.00 -7.07
C PHE A 380 27.29 -3.86 -7.40
N THR A 381 27.91 -3.65 -8.54
CA THR A 381 29.16 -4.31 -8.92
C THR A 381 30.36 -3.45 -8.53
N GLU A 382 30.27 -2.15 -8.79
CA GLU A 382 31.34 -1.19 -8.55
C GLU A 382 31.40 -0.76 -7.08
N GLU A 383 30.23 -0.58 -6.44
CA GLU A 383 30.11 -0.15 -5.05
C GLU A 383 29.19 -1.13 -4.29
N PRO A 384 29.70 -2.29 -3.86
CA PRO A 384 28.87 -3.24 -3.11
C PRO A 384 28.37 -2.60 -1.81
N PRO A 385 27.13 -2.94 -1.35
CA PRO A 385 26.62 -2.40 -0.10
C PRO A 385 27.52 -2.77 1.08
N GLY A 386 27.68 -1.83 1.99
CA GLY A 386 28.41 -2.05 3.23
C GLY A 386 27.68 -2.99 4.19
N PRO A 387 28.31 -3.33 5.33
CA PRO A 387 27.68 -4.16 6.33
C PRO A 387 26.43 -3.48 6.92
N PRO A 388 25.39 -4.26 7.28
CA PRO A 388 24.21 -3.71 7.92
C PRO A 388 24.58 -3.11 9.28
N LEU A 389 23.96 -1.97 9.60
CA LEU A 389 24.07 -1.36 10.92
C LEU A 389 23.35 -2.24 11.94
N TYR A 390 23.97 -2.41 13.10
CA TYR A 390 23.33 -3.11 14.21
C TYR A 390 22.17 -2.28 14.76
N ILE A 391 21.04 -2.93 14.94
CA ILE A 391 19.89 -2.41 15.67
C ILE A 391 19.75 -3.20 16.95
N GLY A 392 19.97 -2.55 18.09
CA GLY A 392 19.81 -3.14 19.41
C GLY A 392 18.38 -3.63 19.68
N ARG A 393 18.20 -4.28 20.81
CA ARG A 393 16.85 -4.62 21.29
C ARG A 393 16.16 -3.35 21.78
N PRO A 394 14.87 -3.13 21.45
CA PRO A 394 14.15 -1.97 21.94
C PRO A 394 14.08 -2.02 23.49
N PRO A 395 14.40 -0.92 24.16
CA PRO A 395 14.19 -0.81 25.61
C PRO A 395 12.71 -0.87 25.95
N ALA A 396 12.37 -1.24 27.19
CA ALA A 396 10.99 -1.18 27.64
C ALA A 396 10.51 0.28 27.68
N PRO A 397 9.35 0.61 27.09
CA PRO A 397 8.85 1.99 27.10
C PRO A 397 8.42 2.42 28.51
N SER A 398 8.63 3.69 28.83
CA SER A 398 8.21 4.30 30.09
C SER A 398 7.66 5.71 29.88
N GLU A 399 6.92 6.23 30.85
CA GLU A 399 6.42 7.61 30.82
C GLU A 399 7.56 8.62 30.77
N GLN A 400 8.65 8.35 31.52
CA GLN A 400 9.85 9.19 31.51
C GLN A 400 10.49 9.24 30.12
N MET A 401 10.58 8.10 29.44
CA MET A 401 11.09 8.02 28.07
C MET A 401 10.21 8.84 27.10
N LEU A 402 8.89 8.75 27.22
CA LEU A 402 7.98 9.52 26.37
C LEU A 402 8.02 11.02 26.67
N ALA A 403 8.23 11.40 27.93
CA ALA A 403 8.44 12.80 28.31
C ALA A 403 9.75 13.34 27.71
N HIS A 404 10.85 12.61 27.87
CA HIS A 404 12.13 12.92 27.25
C HIS A 404 12.02 13.05 25.72
N ALA A 405 11.31 12.13 25.08
CA ALA A 405 11.10 12.15 23.64
C ALA A 405 10.44 13.43 23.13
N LYS A 406 9.52 14.03 23.91
CA LYS A 406 8.89 15.31 23.57
C LYS A 406 9.90 16.46 23.54
N ASP A 407 10.88 16.42 24.45
CA ASP A 407 11.95 17.43 24.46
C ASP A 407 12.90 17.22 23.29
N VAL A 408 13.27 15.97 22.99
CA VAL A 408 14.08 15.64 21.80
C VAL A 408 13.35 16.06 20.52
N TRP A 409 12.03 15.77 20.39
CA TRP A 409 11.21 16.20 19.25
C TRP A 409 11.25 17.70 19.02
N ARG A 410 11.18 18.48 20.10
CA ARG A 410 11.25 19.93 20.07
C ARG A 410 12.64 20.43 19.69
N ASN A 411 13.68 19.90 20.34
CA ASN A 411 15.07 20.33 20.18
C ASN A 411 15.64 19.95 18.81
N ALA A 412 15.31 18.76 18.30
CA ALA A 412 15.66 18.29 16.95
C ALA A 412 14.76 18.88 15.86
N LYS A 413 13.78 19.73 16.24
CA LYS A 413 12.89 20.46 15.32
C LYS A 413 12.08 19.57 14.38
N CYS A 414 11.73 18.36 14.80
CA CYS A 414 10.93 17.43 14.00
C CYS A 414 9.57 18.04 13.59
N TRP A 415 9.02 18.89 14.46
CA TRP A 415 7.76 19.61 14.26
C TRP A 415 7.76 20.57 13.07
N GLU A 416 8.91 21.11 12.66
CA GLU A 416 9.00 22.04 11.52
C GLU A 416 8.48 21.40 10.22
N CYS A 417 8.68 20.09 10.06
CA CYS A 417 8.18 19.32 8.92
C CYS A 417 6.92 18.52 9.28
N HIS A 418 6.96 17.80 10.43
CA HIS A 418 5.88 16.88 10.81
C HIS A 418 4.72 17.55 11.54
N GLY A 419 4.78 18.85 11.84
CA GLY A 419 3.77 19.58 12.60
C GLY A 419 3.84 19.32 14.10
N GLN A 420 3.21 20.20 14.88
CA GLN A 420 3.21 20.09 16.36
C GLN A 420 2.52 18.82 16.86
N THR A 421 1.53 18.34 16.12
CA THR A 421 0.74 17.15 16.45
C THR A 421 1.14 15.91 15.65
N GLY A 422 2.13 16.01 14.76
CA GLY A 422 2.58 14.90 13.92
C GLY A 422 1.73 14.64 12.66
N LYS A 423 0.87 15.59 12.26
CA LYS A 423 -0.02 15.45 11.07
C LYS A 423 0.68 15.68 9.73
N GLY A 424 1.99 15.98 9.72
CA GLY A 424 2.73 16.28 8.50
C GLY A 424 2.40 17.67 7.92
N ASP A 425 1.93 18.58 8.76
CA ASP A 425 1.46 19.93 8.45
C ASP A 425 2.37 21.01 9.02
N GLY A 426 3.65 20.70 9.23
CA GLY A 426 4.63 21.67 9.68
C GLY A 426 4.86 22.79 8.68
N GLU A 427 5.38 23.93 9.14
CA GLU A 427 5.57 25.14 8.31
C GLU A 427 6.47 24.91 7.09
N LYS A 428 7.43 23.96 7.19
CA LYS A 428 8.31 23.59 6.07
C LYS A 428 7.69 22.56 5.11
N ALA A 429 6.59 21.90 5.49
CA ALA A 429 5.99 20.81 4.71
C ALA A 429 5.63 21.20 3.27
N PRO A 430 5.05 22.38 2.97
CA PRO A 430 4.65 22.74 1.61
C PRO A 430 5.82 22.89 0.62
N GLY A 431 7.00 23.23 1.12
CA GLY A 431 8.18 23.46 0.27
C GLY A 431 9.06 22.24 0.01
N LEU A 432 8.77 21.11 0.67
CA LEU A 432 9.63 19.93 0.58
C LEU A 432 9.48 19.21 -0.75
N LYS A 433 10.63 18.87 -1.34
CA LYS A 433 10.71 18.11 -2.59
C LYS A 433 11.66 16.93 -2.44
N ASP A 434 11.39 15.87 -3.18
CA ASP A 434 12.34 14.76 -3.32
C ASP A 434 13.48 15.11 -4.31
N ASP A 435 14.43 14.19 -4.47
CA ASP A 435 15.58 14.32 -5.36
C ASP A 435 15.22 14.48 -6.85
N LEU A 436 14.00 14.11 -7.24
CA LEU A 436 13.47 14.31 -8.59
C LEU A 436 12.65 15.61 -8.73
N GLY A 437 12.55 16.41 -7.66
CA GLY A 437 11.81 17.68 -7.64
C GLY A 437 10.32 17.54 -7.42
N PHE A 438 9.80 16.34 -7.14
CA PHE A 438 8.39 16.14 -6.80
C PHE A 438 8.10 16.50 -5.34
N PRO A 439 6.87 16.93 -5.01
CA PRO A 439 6.48 17.21 -3.64
C PRO A 439 6.73 16.01 -2.72
N ALA A 440 7.41 16.23 -1.60
CA ALA A 440 7.73 15.20 -0.61
C ALA A 440 7.03 15.50 0.72
N LYS A 441 5.70 15.41 0.74
CA LYS A 441 4.89 15.69 1.94
C LYS A 441 5.30 14.77 3.09
N PRO A 442 5.56 15.31 4.30
CA PRO A 442 5.79 14.51 5.50
C PRO A 442 4.58 13.62 5.81
N ALA A 443 4.84 12.43 6.35
CA ALA A 443 3.76 11.51 6.71
C ALA A 443 2.93 12.07 7.87
N ASP A 444 1.60 11.82 7.81
CA ASP A 444 0.74 11.94 8.98
C ASP A 444 1.03 10.76 9.92
N LEU A 445 1.75 11.05 11.00
CA LEU A 445 2.16 10.06 11.99
C LEU A 445 0.97 9.63 12.87
N THR A 446 -0.09 10.45 12.94
CA THR A 446 -1.27 10.17 13.75
C THR A 446 -2.14 9.06 13.15
N ALA A 447 -2.11 8.89 11.84
CA ALA A 447 -2.76 7.78 11.15
C ALA A 447 -2.04 6.44 11.39
N GLY A 448 -0.74 6.47 11.75
CA GLY A 448 0.04 5.28 12.06
C GLY A 448 0.36 4.41 10.84
N GLN A 449 0.39 5.00 9.64
CA GLN A 449 0.82 4.36 8.41
C GLN A 449 2.32 4.64 8.18
N PHE A 450 3.16 3.82 8.77
CA PHE A 450 4.61 3.99 8.68
C PHE A 450 5.18 3.24 7.47
N LYS A 451 5.86 3.96 6.57
CA LYS A 451 6.36 3.42 5.29
C LYS A 451 7.34 2.26 5.45
N SER A 452 8.19 2.31 6.47
CA SER A 452 9.21 1.28 6.75
C SER A 452 8.66 0.08 7.52
N GLY A 453 7.46 0.19 8.09
CA GLY A 453 6.82 -0.81 8.94
C GLY A 453 6.35 -0.24 10.28
N PRO A 454 5.43 -0.95 10.97
CA PRO A 454 4.77 -0.49 12.19
C PRO A 454 5.50 -0.84 13.49
N ALA A 455 6.58 -1.59 13.44
CA ALA A 455 7.35 -1.97 14.62
C ALA A 455 8.25 -0.81 15.08
N VAL A 456 8.55 -0.76 16.38
CA VAL A 456 9.41 0.29 16.94
C VAL A 456 10.80 0.27 16.32
N GLU A 457 11.31 -0.92 15.99
CA GLU A 457 12.59 -1.12 15.31
C GLU A 457 12.58 -0.55 13.88
N ASP A 458 11.43 -0.58 13.19
CA ASP A 458 11.30 -0.02 11.85
C ASP A 458 11.38 1.51 11.89
N ILE A 459 10.77 2.13 12.91
CA ILE A 459 10.85 3.57 13.14
C ILE A 459 12.27 3.97 13.54
N PHE A 460 12.89 3.22 14.47
CA PHE A 460 14.27 3.44 14.87
C PHE A 460 15.25 3.36 13.69
N ARG A 461 15.06 2.36 12.81
CA ARG A 461 15.83 2.24 11.57
C ARG A 461 15.68 3.47 10.70
N THR A 462 14.43 3.93 10.49
CA THR A 462 14.16 5.12 9.68
C THR A 462 14.85 6.37 10.25
N MET A 463 14.85 6.55 11.56
CA MET A 463 15.57 7.66 12.19
C MET A 463 17.09 7.50 12.06
N THR A 464 17.59 6.28 12.18
CA THR A 464 19.03 5.99 12.10
C THR A 464 19.59 6.24 10.69
N THR A 465 18.88 5.83 9.63
CA THR A 465 19.40 5.90 8.25
C THR A 465 18.81 7.04 7.42
N GLY A 466 17.74 7.68 7.89
CA GLY A 466 16.95 8.59 7.08
C GLY A 466 16.18 7.86 5.98
N LEU A 467 15.64 8.61 5.05
CA LEU A 467 14.93 8.12 3.86
C LEU A 467 15.61 8.67 2.61
N SER A 468 16.47 7.88 1.97
CA SER A 468 17.25 8.31 0.80
C SER A 468 16.35 8.88 -0.31
N GLY A 469 16.82 9.96 -0.95
CA GLY A 469 16.07 10.68 -1.98
C GLY A 469 14.87 11.46 -1.44
N THR A 470 14.81 11.74 -0.13
CA THR A 470 13.80 12.60 0.47
C THR A 470 14.44 13.56 1.48
N PRO A 471 13.72 14.64 1.88
CA PRO A 471 14.21 15.57 2.89
C PRO A 471 14.39 14.97 4.31
N MET A 472 13.94 13.74 4.60
CA MET A 472 14.11 13.10 5.91
C MET A 472 15.57 12.64 6.11
N PRO A 473 16.37 13.34 6.95
CA PRO A 473 17.80 13.03 7.09
C PRO A 473 18.04 11.82 8.00
N SER A 474 19.28 11.34 8.00
CA SER A 474 19.80 10.43 9.03
C SER A 474 20.05 11.21 10.33
N TYR A 475 19.59 10.66 11.45
CA TYR A 475 19.87 11.19 12.79
C TYR A 475 20.92 10.35 13.54
N ARG A 476 21.62 9.44 12.88
CA ARG A 476 22.58 8.56 13.52
C ARG A 476 23.69 9.32 14.24
N ASP A 477 24.20 10.37 13.61
CA ASP A 477 25.36 11.10 14.10
C ASP A 477 24.97 12.33 14.93
N SER A 478 23.67 12.73 14.95
CA SER A 478 23.16 13.92 15.63
C SER A 478 22.32 13.61 16.87
N LEU A 479 21.80 12.40 17.02
CA LEU A 479 21.03 11.95 18.17
C LEU A 479 21.65 10.68 18.76
N SER A 480 21.63 10.58 20.08
CA SER A 480 22.03 9.37 20.80
C SER A 480 21.13 8.17 20.43
N GLU A 481 21.59 6.96 20.72
CA GLU A 481 20.76 5.77 20.54
C GLU A 481 19.50 5.83 21.42
N GLU A 482 19.64 6.30 22.66
CA GLU A 482 18.54 6.49 23.60
C GLU A 482 17.49 7.48 23.07
N ASP A 483 17.92 8.63 22.55
CA ASP A 483 17.03 9.63 21.94
C ASP A 483 16.25 9.04 20.75
N ARG A 484 16.91 8.28 19.91
CA ARG A 484 16.28 7.64 18.75
C ARG A 484 15.25 6.57 19.16
N TRP A 485 15.51 5.79 20.21
CA TRP A 485 14.53 4.86 20.76
C TRP A 485 13.35 5.59 21.38
N ALA A 486 13.60 6.63 22.18
CA ALA A 486 12.57 7.44 22.79
C ALA A 486 11.65 8.08 21.74
N LEU A 487 12.23 8.70 20.70
CA LEU A 487 11.48 9.24 19.58
C LEU A 487 10.70 8.18 18.82
N SER A 488 11.24 6.97 18.69
CA SER A 488 10.54 5.87 17.99
C SER A 488 9.25 5.48 18.71
N TYR A 489 9.28 5.36 20.03
CA TYR A 489 8.09 5.15 20.83
C TYR A 489 7.12 6.33 20.80
N TYR A 490 7.65 7.55 20.85
CA TYR A 490 6.83 8.76 20.76
C TYR A 490 6.08 8.84 19.41
N VAL A 491 6.76 8.58 18.30
CA VAL A 491 6.14 8.55 16.97
C VAL A 491 5.03 7.49 16.89
N LEU A 492 5.24 6.31 17.46
CA LEU A 492 4.18 5.30 17.55
C LEU A 492 3.01 5.77 18.43
N ALA A 493 3.31 6.43 19.57
CA ALA A 493 2.29 6.95 20.48
C ALA A 493 1.41 8.03 19.85
N LEU A 494 1.90 8.81 18.88
CA LEU A 494 1.09 9.80 18.15
C LEU A 494 -0.14 9.17 17.45
N SER A 495 -0.09 7.88 17.14
CA SER A 495 -1.21 7.13 16.57
C SER A 495 -2.01 6.33 17.60
N ALA A 496 -1.83 6.61 18.91
CA ALA A 496 -2.57 5.94 19.96
C ALA A 496 -4.07 6.28 19.89
N TYR A 497 -4.90 5.24 19.97
CA TYR A 497 -6.36 5.35 19.92
C TYR A 497 -6.89 6.21 18.76
N LYS A 498 -6.19 6.19 17.63
CA LYS A 498 -6.55 6.95 16.43
C LYS A 498 -7.16 6.06 15.36
N ASP A 499 -8.14 6.63 14.66
CA ASP A 499 -8.64 6.04 13.42
C ASP A 499 -7.50 5.98 12.39
N PRO A 500 -7.23 4.82 11.79
CA PRO A 500 -6.12 4.68 10.85
C PRO A 500 -6.35 5.39 9.51
N LEU A 501 -7.57 5.81 9.20
CA LEU A 501 -7.90 6.54 7.97
C LEU A 501 -7.79 8.06 8.17
N THR A 502 -8.37 8.57 9.27
CA THR A 502 -8.46 10.02 9.51
C THR A 502 -7.39 10.54 10.47
N GLY A 503 -6.80 9.67 11.30
CA GLY A 503 -5.90 10.07 12.39
C GLY A 503 -6.62 10.76 13.55
N GLU A 504 -7.97 10.75 13.58
CA GLU A 504 -8.77 11.30 14.66
C GLU A 504 -8.93 10.31 15.82
N ALA A 505 -9.31 10.81 16.99
CA ALA A 505 -9.50 9.96 18.16
C ALA A 505 -10.65 8.96 17.94
N LEU A 506 -10.39 7.69 18.26
CA LEU A 506 -11.44 6.67 18.25
C LEU A 506 -12.41 6.87 19.42
N PRO A 507 -13.72 6.67 19.22
CA PRO A 507 -14.73 6.72 20.26
C PRO A 507 -14.67 5.44 21.13
N ILE A 508 -13.69 5.37 22.02
CA ILE A 508 -13.51 4.25 22.94
C ILE A 508 -13.98 4.69 24.33
N ALA A 509 -14.97 4.02 24.90
CA ALA A 509 -15.39 4.26 26.27
C ALA A 509 -14.26 3.90 27.26
N ALA A 510 -14.12 4.69 28.33
CA ALA A 510 -13.05 4.44 29.32
C ALA A 510 -13.16 3.05 29.97
N SER A 511 -14.39 2.51 30.12
CA SER A 511 -14.66 1.15 30.58
C SER A 511 -14.25 0.07 29.59
N ASP A 512 -14.15 0.39 28.30
CA ASP A 512 -13.95 -0.57 27.20
C ASP A 512 -12.49 -0.62 26.74
N ARG A 513 -11.61 0.15 27.37
CA ARG A 513 -10.15 0.12 27.13
C ARG A 513 -9.47 -1.15 27.68
N THR A 514 -10.26 -2.13 28.07
CA THR A 514 -9.75 -3.42 28.52
C THR A 514 -9.30 -4.25 27.31
N ALA A 515 -8.08 -4.75 27.34
CA ALA A 515 -7.58 -5.61 26.28
C ALA A 515 -8.44 -6.88 26.18
N LEU A 516 -8.97 -7.16 24.99
CA LEU A 516 -9.65 -8.40 24.69
C LEU A 516 -8.63 -9.41 24.15
N ASN A 517 -8.57 -10.58 24.77
CA ASN A 517 -7.85 -11.71 24.18
C ASN A 517 -8.81 -12.36 23.17
N ASP A 518 -8.49 -12.31 21.89
CA ASP A 518 -9.25 -13.02 20.88
C ASP A 518 -8.53 -14.33 20.51
N PRO A 519 -8.94 -15.47 21.12
CA PRO A 519 -8.33 -16.77 20.88
C PRO A 519 -8.51 -17.25 19.44
N LYS A 520 -9.45 -16.67 18.66
CA LYS A 520 -9.66 -17.02 17.25
C LYS A 520 -8.58 -16.43 16.34
N LEU A 521 -7.88 -15.41 16.79
CA LEU A 521 -6.80 -14.77 16.03
C LEU A 521 -5.44 -15.42 16.27
N GLU A 522 -5.23 -16.01 17.43
CA GLU A 522 -4.00 -16.81 17.69
C GLU A 522 -3.91 -18.03 16.78
N ALA A 523 -5.06 -18.59 16.37
CA ALA A 523 -5.13 -19.71 15.42
C ALA A 523 -4.87 -19.32 13.96
N GLY A 524 -4.87 -18.02 13.66
CA GLY A 524 -4.77 -17.44 12.31
C GLY A 524 -3.44 -16.80 11.98
N THR A 525 -2.37 -17.06 12.73
CA THR A 525 -1.06 -16.47 12.45
C THR A 525 -0.59 -16.80 11.03
N PRO A 526 -0.13 -15.81 10.25
CA PRO A 526 0.25 -15.96 8.84
C PRO A 526 1.52 -16.77 8.60
N ASP A 527 2.15 -17.33 9.64
CA ASP A 527 3.45 -17.99 9.58
C ASP A 527 3.48 -19.32 8.79
N LYS A 528 2.34 -19.80 8.32
CA LYS A 528 2.33 -20.90 7.35
C LYS A 528 2.00 -20.32 5.98
N ALA A 529 3.06 -20.08 5.21
CA ALA A 529 2.98 -19.65 3.82
C ALA A 529 1.85 -20.38 3.08
N TYR A 530 0.92 -19.63 2.53
CA TYR A 530 -0.07 -20.15 1.59
C TYR A 530 0.68 -20.74 0.40
N VAL A 531 0.66 -22.06 0.28
CA VAL A 531 1.07 -22.77 -0.92
C VAL A 531 -0.16 -22.86 -1.81
N PRO A 532 -0.22 -22.14 -2.95
CA PRO A 532 -1.36 -22.25 -3.86
C PRO A 532 -1.52 -23.69 -4.32
N SER A 533 -2.73 -24.26 -4.17
CA SER A 533 -3.03 -25.60 -4.64
C SER A 533 -2.91 -25.68 -6.16
N GLY A 534 -2.02 -26.51 -6.64
CA GLY A 534 -2.09 -27.32 -7.85
C GLY A 534 -1.94 -26.67 -9.23
N ARG A 535 -2.42 -25.47 -9.55
CA ARG A 535 -2.32 -24.92 -10.92
C ARG A 535 -1.09 -24.04 -11.18
N ALA A 536 -0.46 -23.51 -10.16
CA ALA A 536 0.75 -22.71 -10.31
C ALA A 536 2.04 -23.55 -10.33
N ALA A 537 1.98 -24.83 -9.95
CA ALA A 537 3.13 -25.71 -9.92
C ALA A 537 3.54 -26.22 -11.34
N ALA A 538 2.62 -26.32 -12.28
CA ALA A 538 2.92 -26.85 -13.62
C ALA A 538 3.70 -25.86 -14.51
N SER A 539 3.54 -24.54 -14.31
CA SER A 539 4.33 -23.52 -15.02
C SER A 539 5.65 -23.15 -14.33
N ARG A 540 5.92 -23.72 -13.13
CA ARG A 540 7.07 -23.40 -12.26
C ARG A 540 8.14 -24.49 -12.22
N GLY A 541 8.08 -25.46 -13.13
CA GLY A 541 9.08 -26.53 -13.22
C GLY A 541 10.52 -26.04 -13.38
N GLY A 542 10.71 -24.87 -14.03
CA GLY A 542 12.02 -24.23 -14.18
C GLY A 542 12.61 -23.70 -12.87
N ALA A 543 11.79 -23.06 -12.01
CA ALA A 543 12.29 -22.49 -10.76
C ALA A 543 12.66 -23.55 -9.71
N ARG A 544 11.95 -24.69 -9.71
CA ARG A 544 12.29 -25.81 -8.81
C ARG A 544 13.59 -26.53 -9.24
N ALA A 545 13.84 -26.56 -10.57
CA ALA A 545 15.10 -27.10 -11.10
C ALA A 545 16.29 -26.18 -10.78
N LEU A 546 16.10 -24.87 -10.76
CA LEU A 546 17.14 -23.89 -10.40
C LEU A 546 17.46 -23.93 -8.89
N ALA A 547 16.45 -23.99 -8.04
CA ALA A 547 16.65 -24.08 -6.57
C ALA A 547 17.30 -25.40 -6.14
N GLY A 548 17.04 -26.51 -6.83
CA GLY A 548 17.66 -27.82 -6.56
C GLY A 548 19.09 -28.00 -7.08
N ARG A 549 19.58 -27.07 -7.93
CA ARG A 549 20.94 -27.16 -8.49
C ARG A 549 22.02 -26.44 -7.67
N THR A 550 21.64 -25.67 -6.66
CA THR A 550 22.59 -24.95 -5.81
C THR A 550 22.87 -25.70 -4.51
N GLY A 551 23.52 -26.85 -4.56
CA GLY A 551 24.13 -27.41 -3.36
C GLY A 551 24.29 -28.93 -3.33
N ASP A 552 23.26 -29.70 -3.61
CA ASP A 552 23.32 -31.14 -3.34
C ASP A 552 23.32 -32.06 -4.60
N GLY A 553 23.13 -31.52 -5.79
CA GLY A 553 23.03 -32.27 -7.02
C GLY A 553 24.36 -32.80 -7.61
N VAL A 554 25.50 -32.38 -7.08
CA VAL A 554 26.82 -32.77 -7.61
C VAL A 554 27.40 -33.98 -6.86
N ALA A 555 26.90 -34.25 -5.65
CA ALA A 555 27.40 -35.40 -4.86
C ALA A 555 26.74 -36.75 -5.25
N GLU A 556 25.48 -36.71 -5.70
CA GLU A 556 24.76 -37.97 -6.02
C GLU A 556 25.06 -38.55 -7.43
N GLN A 557 25.62 -37.75 -8.34
CA GLN A 557 26.03 -38.28 -9.65
C GLN A 557 27.44 -38.92 -9.69
N ARG A 558 28.21 -38.81 -8.60
CA ARG A 558 29.51 -39.51 -8.51
C ARG A 558 29.45 -40.90 -7.87
N ALA A 559 28.39 -41.19 -7.13
CA ALA A 559 28.21 -42.48 -6.49
C ALA A 559 27.54 -43.57 -7.35
N ALA A 560 27.11 -43.25 -8.54
CA ALA A 560 26.47 -44.20 -9.47
C ALA A 560 27.37 -44.60 -10.66
N LYS A 561 28.69 -44.36 -10.57
CA LYS A 561 29.68 -44.75 -11.59
C LYS A 561 30.98 -45.33 -10.99
N GLU A 562 30.91 -45.96 -9.80
CA GLU A 562 31.87 -46.96 -9.38
C GLU A 562 31.10 -48.25 -8.97
#